data_5b28e7e1be8051ac5360c39c69808d0b
#
_entry.id   5b28e7e1be8051ac5360c39c69808d0b
#
_cell.length_a   1.000
_cell.length_b   1.000
_cell.length_c   1.000
_cell.angle_alpha   90.00
_cell.angle_beta   90.00
_cell.angle_gamma   90.00
#
_symmetry.space_group_name_H-M   'P 1'
#
loop_
_entity.id
_entity.type
_entity.pdbx_description
1 polymer ?
#
loop_
_entity_poly.entity_id
_entity_poly.type
_entity_poly.pdbx_seq_one_letter_code
_entity_poly.pdbx_strand_id
1 'polypeptide(L)'
;VLLGDDNAANYIGNQLLGTSVPVVFWGVNGLPLKYGLVEDLDRPGRNVTGVWQSGYYRESLDLLKRLVPKARSFAILACDSETSRPNVKMIEQLAKRDVLPLKLGEIIVTNGFEDFKRRALETSRRVDAFFVLNHDTLRDAGGRHVEMLTVGRWYLQNIRIPEASHEDQFVYEGMLLTANDSGYNQGYVAFEMAQLILEKRVNPGRMAVRTPDRGPYLVNRLRAEQLGISLAESMFMIDEVVSEAAALGIGRNR
;
A
#
# COMPACT_ATOMS: atom_id res chain seq x y z
N VAL A 1 11.72 21.27 -5.28
CA VAL A 1 11.13 20.19 -6.09
C VAL A 1 10.39 19.24 -5.16
N LEU A 2 9.16 18.86 -5.54
CA LEU A 2 8.39 17.79 -4.90
C LEU A 2 8.52 16.52 -5.74
N LEU A 3 8.89 15.40 -5.15
CA LEU A 3 9.07 14.11 -5.81
C LEU A 3 8.13 13.08 -5.20
N GLY A 4 7.15 12.65 -5.97
CA GLY A 4 6.22 11.60 -5.59
C GLY A 4 6.65 10.23 -6.10
N ASP A 5 6.49 9.19 -5.24
CA ASP A 5 6.81 7.80 -5.53
C ASP A 5 8.32 7.44 -5.49
N ASP A 6 8.57 6.16 -5.26
CA ASP A 6 9.91 5.55 -5.17
C ASP A 6 10.79 5.82 -6.39
N ASN A 7 10.22 5.72 -7.59
CA ASN A 7 10.96 5.96 -8.83
C ASN A 7 11.44 7.40 -8.95
N ALA A 8 10.56 8.39 -8.72
CA ALA A 8 10.93 9.80 -8.79
C ALA A 8 11.98 10.14 -7.71
N ALA A 9 11.77 9.64 -6.49
CA ALA A 9 12.70 9.83 -5.38
C ALA A 9 14.08 9.22 -5.70
N ASN A 10 14.12 7.97 -6.19
CA ASN A 10 15.35 7.26 -6.45
C ASN A 10 16.11 7.81 -7.68
N TYR A 11 15.42 8.00 -8.82
CA TYR A 11 16.11 8.37 -10.08
C TYR A 11 16.33 9.87 -10.24
N ILE A 12 15.39 10.70 -9.82
CA ILE A 12 15.50 12.16 -9.94
C ILE A 12 16.10 12.76 -8.65
N GLY A 13 15.63 12.29 -7.48
CA GLY A 13 16.10 12.78 -6.19
C GLY A 13 17.61 12.69 -6.06
N ASN A 14 18.20 11.54 -6.39
CA ASN A 14 19.64 11.32 -6.32
C ASN A 14 20.46 12.27 -7.21
N GLN A 15 19.91 12.70 -8.35
CA GLN A 15 20.60 13.66 -9.24
C GLN A 15 20.61 15.09 -8.67
N LEU A 16 19.66 15.39 -7.78
CA LEU A 16 19.53 16.72 -7.18
C LEU A 16 20.26 16.85 -5.83
N LEU A 17 20.78 15.74 -5.27
CA LEU A 17 21.48 15.76 -3.99
C LEU A 17 22.73 16.63 -4.03
N GLY A 18 22.89 17.48 -3.00
CA GLY A 18 24.03 18.39 -2.88
C GLY A 18 23.95 19.61 -3.78
N THR A 19 22.86 19.79 -4.54
CA THR A 19 22.63 21.01 -5.32
C THR A 19 22.00 22.12 -4.46
N SER A 20 21.81 23.32 -5.03
CA SER A 20 21.07 24.40 -4.38
C SER A 20 19.55 24.23 -4.39
N VAL A 21 19.03 23.21 -5.08
CA VAL A 21 17.59 22.96 -5.24
C VAL A 21 17.07 22.14 -4.05
N PRO A 22 16.16 22.69 -3.21
CA PRO A 22 15.55 21.91 -2.15
C PRO A 22 14.69 20.78 -2.70
N VAL A 23 14.76 19.61 -2.08
CA VAL A 23 14.00 18.41 -2.46
C VAL A 23 13.13 17.97 -1.29
N VAL A 24 11.83 17.73 -1.56
CA VAL A 24 10.90 17.09 -0.64
C VAL A 24 10.30 15.90 -1.36
N PHE A 25 10.57 14.69 -0.86
CA PHE A 25 9.96 13.46 -1.38
C PHE A 25 8.69 13.10 -0.58
N TRP A 26 7.77 12.35 -1.20
CA TRP A 26 6.57 11.79 -0.57
C TRP A 26 6.10 10.53 -1.31
N GLY A 27 5.25 9.72 -0.66
CA GLY A 27 4.79 8.48 -1.27
C GLY A 27 5.89 7.44 -1.49
N VAL A 28 6.97 7.50 -0.71
CA VAL A 28 8.12 6.62 -0.84
C VAL A 28 7.95 5.42 0.08
N ASN A 29 7.78 4.23 -0.48
CA ASN A 29 7.60 2.97 0.25
C ASN A 29 8.92 2.41 0.77
N GLY A 30 9.98 2.53 -0.01
CA GLY A 30 11.33 2.10 0.38
C GLY A 30 11.89 2.99 1.48
N LEU A 31 12.75 2.42 2.33
CA LEU A 31 13.43 3.22 3.36
C LEU A 31 14.33 4.28 2.68
N PRO A 32 14.12 5.59 2.91
CA PRO A 32 14.86 6.67 2.23
C PRO A 32 16.38 6.58 2.39
N LEU A 33 16.85 6.04 3.52
CA LEU A 33 18.25 5.71 3.77
C LEU A 33 18.85 4.76 2.73
N LYS A 34 18.08 3.76 2.29
CA LYS A 34 18.54 2.76 1.32
C LYS A 34 18.65 3.29 -0.10
N TYR A 35 17.86 4.31 -0.41
CA TYR A 35 17.98 5.04 -1.67
C TYR A 35 19.13 6.05 -1.68
N GLY A 36 19.80 6.25 -0.52
CA GLY A 36 20.83 7.25 -0.37
C GLY A 36 20.32 8.69 -0.38
N LEU A 37 19.00 8.88 -0.29
CA LEU A 37 18.37 10.19 -0.29
C LEU A 37 18.71 10.99 0.97
N VAL A 38 18.71 10.32 2.10
CA VAL A 38 18.97 10.92 3.41
C VAL A 38 20.07 10.15 4.15
N GLU A 39 20.79 10.83 5.01
CA GLU A 39 21.84 10.25 5.85
C GLU A 39 21.28 9.69 7.15
N ASP A 40 20.18 10.30 7.64
CA ASP A 40 19.46 9.94 8.84
C ASP A 40 18.00 10.42 8.72
N LEU A 41 17.05 9.79 9.40
CA LEU A 41 15.64 10.19 9.32
C LEU A 41 15.34 11.47 10.14
N ASP A 42 16.02 11.65 11.26
CA ASP A 42 15.85 12.85 12.10
C ASP A 42 16.64 14.04 11.58
N ARG A 43 17.76 13.78 10.90
CA ARG A 43 18.64 14.78 10.28
C ARG A 43 19.03 14.32 8.87
N PRO A 44 18.17 14.55 7.89
CA PRO A 44 18.40 14.04 6.53
C PRO A 44 19.71 14.43 5.89
N GLY A 45 20.30 15.54 6.29
CA GLY A 45 21.51 16.07 5.68
C GLY A 45 21.24 16.72 4.31
N ARG A 46 22.22 17.37 3.74
CA ARG A 46 22.17 17.95 2.39
C ARG A 46 20.94 18.87 2.18
N ASN A 47 20.36 18.82 0.98
CA ASN A 47 19.24 19.66 0.52
C ASN A 47 17.91 18.87 0.41
N VAL A 48 17.76 17.77 1.13
CA VAL A 48 16.63 16.85 1.00
C VAL A 48 15.95 16.59 2.35
N THR A 49 14.65 16.42 2.31
CA THR A 49 13.78 15.89 3.36
C THR A 49 12.53 15.29 2.71
N GLY A 50 11.58 14.81 3.49
CA GLY A 50 10.31 14.37 2.91
C GLY A 50 9.43 13.57 3.85
N VAL A 51 8.51 12.85 3.23
CA VAL A 51 7.53 12.01 3.87
C VAL A 51 7.77 10.56 3.45
N TRP A 52 8.08 9.72 4.44
CA TRP A 52 8.22 8.30 4.25
C TRP A 52 6.88 7.62 4.51
N GLN A 53 6.43 6.88 3.51
CA GLN A 53 5.20 6.09 3.58
C GLN A 53 5.41 4.88 4.48
N SER A 54 4.66 4.82 5.57
CA SER A 54 4.60 3.64 6.43
C SER A 54 3.29 2.92 6.16
N GLY A 55 3.34 1.80 5.44
CA GLY A 55 2.14 0.99 5.23
C GLY A 55 1.55 0.52 6.57
N TYR A 56 0.26 0.70 6.75
CA TYR A 56 -0.49 0.29 7.96
C TYR A 56 -0.92 -1.18 7.87
N TYR A 57 0.07 -2.06 7.65
CA TYR A 57 -0.16 -3.50 7.40
C TYR A 57 -0.76 -4.22 8.60
N ARG A 58 -0.24 -3.92 9.79
CA ARG A 58 -0.75 -4.50 11.04
C ARG A 58 -2.18 -4.06 11.29
N GLU A 59 -2.46 -2.77 11.16
CA GLU A 59 -3.77 -2.19 11.37
C GLU A 59 -4.81 -2.76 10.39
N SER A 60 -4.43 -2.95 9.13
CA SER A 60 -5.28 -3.62 8.12
C SER A 60 -5.56 -5.07 8.49
N LEU A 61 -4.54 -5.81 8.94
CA LEU A 61 -4.71 -7.20 9.39
C LEU A 61 -5.47 -7.29 10.72
N ASP A 62 -5.32 -6.32 11.63
CA ASP A 62 -6.10 -6.24 12.88
C ASP A 62 -7.59 -6.02 12.57
N LEU A 63 -7.92 -5.13 11.63
CA LEU A 63 -9.30 -4.93 11.16
C LEU A 63 -9.84 -6.21 10.51
N LEU A 64 -9.06 -6.86 9.64
CA LEU A 64 -9.45 -8.12 9.02
C LEU A 64 -9.72 -9.20 10.07
N LYS A 65 -8.84 -9.34 11.08
CA LYS A 65 -9.00 -10.30 12.16
C LYS A 65 -10.25 -10.05 12.99
N ARG A 66 -10.67 -8.80 13.15
CA ARG A 66 -11.91 -8.45 13.86
C ARG A 66 -13.14 -8.78 13.02
N LEU A 67 -13.13 -8.49 11.73
CA LEU A 67 -14.21 -8.86 10.81
C LEU A 67 -14.31 -10.37 10.57
N VAL A 68 -13.17 -11.07 10.62
CA VAL A 68 -13.08 -12.51 10.40
C VAL A 68 -12.32 -13.18 11.57
N PRO A 69 -12.93 -13.34 12.76
CA PRO A 69 -12.24 -13.83 13.97
C PRO A 69 -11.62 -15.20 13.83
N LYS A 70 -12.11 -16.01 12.89
CA LYS A 70 -11.59 -17.37 12.62
C LYS A 70 -10.32 -17.37 11.78
N ALA A 71 -9.99 -16.28 11.07
CA ALA A 71 -8.77 -16.19 10.27
C ALA A 71 -7.53 -16.33 11.17
N ARG A 72 -6.55 -17.12 10.74
CA ARG A 72 -5.30 -17.43 11.48
C ARG A 72 -4.06 -17.16 10.63
N SER A 73 -4.19 -17.19 9.31
CA SER A 73 -3.11 -17.11 8.37
C SER A 73 -3.45 -16.20 7.19
N PHE A 74 -2.42 -15.64 6.59
CA PHE A 74 -2.55 -14.88 5.35
C PHE A 74 -1.37 -15.15 4.42
N ALA A 75 -1.55 -14.86 3.14
CA ALA A 75 -0.47 -14.81 2.16
C ALA A 75 -0.38 -13.43 1.52
N ILE A 76 0.80 -13.04 1.08
CA ILE A 76 1.01 -11.83 0.29
C ILE A 76 0.80 -12.15 -1.19
N LEU A 77 0.08 -11.27 -1.89
CA LEU A 77 -0.14 -11.35 -3.32
C LEU A 77 0.23 -10.01 -3.96
N ALA A 78 1.29 -10.00 -4.78
CA ALA A 78 1.87 -8.79 -5.34
C ALA A 78 2.45 -9.02 -6.74
N CYS A 79 2.52 -7.95 -7.56
CA CYS A 79 3.42 -7.92 -8.69
C CYS A 79 4.88 -7.64 -8.25
N ASP A 80 5.85 -7.92 -9.10
CA ASP A 80 7.26 -7.65 -8.86
C ASP A 80 7.63 -6.25 -9.38
N SER A 81 7.47 -5.24 -8.54
CA SER A 81 7.74 -3.84 -8.84
C SER A 81 8.64 -3.17 -7.78
N GLU A 82 9.17 -2.00 -8.12
CA GLU A 82 9.94 -1.16 -7.18
C GLU A 82 9.11 -0.81 -5.92
N THR A 83 7.81 -0.60 -6.07
CA THR A 83 6.88 -0.28 -5.00
C THR A 83 6.51 -1.52 -4.16
N SER A 84 6.28 -2.67 -4.80
CA SER A 84 5.86 -3.88 -4.09
C SER A 84 6.97 -4.50 -3.23
N ARG A 85 8.21 -4.52 -3.71
CA ARG A 85 9.33 -5.18 -3.01
C ARG A 85 9.59 -4.63 -1.60
N PRO A 86 9.62 -3.30 -1.37
CA PRO A 86 9.76 -2.73 -0.02
C PRO A 86 8.60 -3.13 0.89
N ASN A 87 7.36 -3.09 0.40
CA ASN A 87 6.16 -3.44 1.15
C ASN A 87 6.18 -4.91 1.58
N VAL A 88 6.48 -5.83 0.66
CA VAL A 88 6.66 -7.25 0.95
C VAL A 88 7.71 -7.45 2.04
N LYS A 89 8.87 -6.82 1.89
CA LYS A 89 9.96 -6.93 2.86
C LYS A 89 9.58 -6.40 4.24
N MET A 90 8.82 -5.32 4.31
CA MET A 90 8.34 -4.76 5.58
C MET A 90 7.38 -5.72 6.27
N ILE A 91 6.40 -6.27 5.54
CA ILE A 91 5.45 -7.26 6.09
C ILE A 91 6.21 -8.52 6.57
N GLU A 92 7.21 -9.02 5.82
CA GLU A 92 8.06 -10.12 6.26
C GLU A 92 8.79 -9.81 7.58
N GLN A 93 9.32 -8.59 7.71
CA GLN A 93 10.01 -8.18 8.95
C GLN A 93 9.06 -8.13 10.13
N LEU A 94 7.83 -7.61 9.94
CA LEU A 94 6.80 -7.59 10.97
C LEU A 94 6.38 -9.02 11.36
N ALA A 95 6.23 -9.91 10.38
CA ALA A 95 5.92 -11.32 10.62
C ALA A 95 7.03 -12.04 11.41
N LYS A 96 8.30 -11.79 11.08
CA LYS A 96 9.46 -12.35 11.82
C LYS A 96 9.54 -11.85 13.26
N ARG A 97 9.01 -10.64 13.55
CA ARG A 97 8.93 -10.08 14.91
C ARG A 97 7.71 -10.56 15.68
N ASP A 98 6.85 -11.37 15.07
CA ASP A 98 5.60 -11.89 15.63
C ASP A 98 4.64 -10.80 16.14
N VAL A 99 4.60 -9.66 15.45
CA VAL A 99 3.73 -8.52 15.82
C VAL A 99 2.47 -8.42 14.99
N LEU A 100 2.27 -9.31 14.02
CA LEU A 100 1.07 -9.37 13.18
C LEU A 100 0.00 -10.27 13.81
N PRO A 101 -1.30 -9.93 13.68
CA PRO A 101 -2.39 -10.71 14.28
C PRO A 101 -2.68 -12.04 13.57
N LEU A 102 -2.08 -12.24 12.38
CA LEU A 102 -2.19 -13.45 11.56
C LEU A 102 -0.80 -13.95 11.18
N LYS A 103 -0.65 -15.24 10.99
CA LYS A 103 0.59 -15.87 10.53
C LYS A 103 0.77 -15.64 9.03
N LEU A 104 1.94 -15.20 8.62
CA LEU A 104 2.35 -15.16 7.22
C LEU A 104 2.65 -16.60 6.75
N GLY A 105 1.91 -17.07 5.76
CA GLY A 105 2.06 -18.39 5.16
C GLY A 105 2.93 -18.36 3.91
N GLU A 106 2.47 -17.72 2.86
CA GLU A 106 3.14 -17.70 1.56
C GLU A 106 3.31 -16.26 1.04
N ILE A 107 4.36 -16.05 0.25
CA ILE A 107 4.61 -14.79 -0.46
C ILE A 107 4.58 -15.09 -1.96
N ILE A 108 3.64 -14.44 -2.66
CA ILE A 108 3.49 -14.54 -4.10
C ILE A 108 3.89 -13.20 -4.70
N VAL A 109 5.03 -13.19 -5.38
CA VAL A 109 5.52 -12.04 -6.16
C VAL A 109 5.80 -12.51 -7.57
N THR A 110 5.12 -11.95 -8.55
CA THR A 110 5.25 -12.36 -9.96
C THR A 110 4.74 -11.27 -10.89
N ASN A 111 5.31 -11.18 -12.10
CA ASN A 111 4.81 -10.31 -13.16
C ASN A 111 4.05 -11.08 -14.27
N GLY A 112 3.95 -12.40 -14.17
CA GLY A 112 3.16 -13.22 -15.08
C GLY A 112 1.72 -13.35 -14.60
N PHE A 113 0.73 -12.85 -15.38
CA PHE A 113 -0.67 -12.89 -14.96
C PHE A 113 -1.21 -14.32 -14.81
N GLU A 114 -0.78 -15.25 -15.67
CA GLU A 114 -1.18 -16.66 -15.54
C GLU A 114 -0.59 -17.30 -14.28
N ASP A 115 0.66 -17.00 -13.93
CA ASP A 115 1.28 -17.47 -12.69
C ASP A 115 0.61 -16.85 -11.45
N PHE A 116 0.31 -15.55 -11.49
CA PHE A 116 -0.47 -14.86 -10.46
C PHE A 116 -1.80 -15.58 -10.20
N LYS A 117 -2.58 -15.85 -11.25
CA LYS A 117 -3.87 -16.52 -11.16
C LYS A 117 -3.75 -17.92 -10.56
N ARG A 118 -2.84 -18.72 -11.09
CA ARG A 118 -2.61 -20.09 -10.65
C ARG A 118 -2.23 -20.14 -9.17
N ARG A 119 -1.22 -19.36 -8.77
CA ARG A 119 -0.73 -19.33 -7.38
C ARG A 119 -1.77 -18.76 -6.43
N ALA A 120 -2.50 -17.73 -6.80
CA ALA A 120 -3.58 -17.18 -5.97
C ALA A 120 -4.67 -18.23 -5.70
N LEU A 121 -5.10 -19.00 -6.71
CA LEU A 121 -6.07 -20.09 -6.54
C LEU A 121 -5.55 -21.23 -5.68
N GLU A 122 -4.31 -21.66 -5.87
CA GLU A 122 -3.69 -22.73 -5.08
C GLU A 122 -3.53 -22.31 -3.62
N THR A 123 -3.05 -21.10 -3.37
CA THR A 123 -2.79 -20.57 -2.04
C THR A 123 -4.07 -20.25 -1.28
N SER A 124 -5.13 -19.77 -1.97
CA SER A 124 -6.42 -19.49 -1.34
C SER A 124 -7.08 -20.71 -0.65
N ARG A 125 -6.62 -21.92 -0.96
CA ARG A 125 -7.07 -23.17 -0.32
C ARG A 125 -6.29 -23.52 0.95
N ARG A 126 -5.20 -22.78 1.24
CA ARG A 126 -4.24 -23.10 2.32
C ARG A 126 -4.11 -21.98 3.34
N VAL A 127 -4.60 -20.79 3.03
CA VAL A 127 -4.59 -19.64 3.93
C VAL A 127 -5.99 -19.07 4.11
N ASP A 128 -6.19 -18.30 5.17
CA ASP A 128 -7.51 -17.76 5.52
C ASP A 128 -7.77 -16.39 4.88
N ALA A 129 -6.72 -15.69 4.46
CA ALA A 129 -6.81 -14.36 3.86
C ALA A 129 -5.65 -14.07 2.91
N PHE A 130 -5.80 -13.03 2.06
CA PHE A 130 -4.70 -12.40 1.35
C PHE A 130 -4.39 -11.01 1.93
N PHE A 131 -3.12 -10.62 1.83
CA PHE A 131 -2.71 -9.24 1.85
C PHE A 131 -2.32 -8.86 0.43
N VAL A 132 -3.17 -8.05 -0.23
CA VAL A 132 -2.98 -7.69 -1.64
C VAL A 132 -2.20 -6.38 -1.70
N LEU A 133 -1.11 -6.43 -2.44
CA LEU A 133 -0.29 -5.28 -2.80
C LEU A 133 -0.46 -4.95 -4.29
N ASN A 134 0.40 -4.09 -4.82
CA ASN A 134 0.31 -3.63 -6.21
C ASN A 134 0.22 -4.80 -7.21
N HIS A 135 -0.57 -4.61 -8.27
CA HIS A 135 -0.74 -5.56 -9.37
C HIS A 135 -0.75 -4.84 -10.74
N ASP A 136 -0.05 -3.72 -10.79
CA ASP A 136 0.02 -2.78 -11.92
C ASP A 136 1.10 -3.10 -12.96
N THR A 137 1.99 -4.08 -12.69
CA THR A 137 3.04 -4.46 -13.65
C THR A 137 2.85 -5.85 -14.27
N LEU A 138 1.70 -6.47 -14.03
CA LEU A 138 1.41 -7.81 -14.55
C LEU A 138 1.33 -7.83 -16.08
N ARG A 139 1.78 -8.93 -16.68
CA ARG A 139 1.79 -9.15 -18.13
C ARG A 139 1.12 -10.47 -18.48
N ASP A 140 0.44 -10.47 -19.63
CA ASP A 140 -0.13 -11.68 -20.21
C ASP A 140 0.97 -12.59 -20.81
N ALA A 141 0.57 -13.76 -21.34
CA ALA A 141 1.48 -14.71 -21.97
C ALA A 141 2.20 -14.13 -23.21
N GLY A 142 1.67 -13.10 -23.83
CA GLY A 142 2.28 -12.36 -24.94
C GLY A 142 3.18 -11.20 -24.51
N GLY A 143 3.37 -11.01 -23.19
CA GLY A 143 4.20 -9.93 -22.61
C GLY A 143 3.51 -8.56 -22.59
N ARG A 144 2.23 -8.46 -22.96
CA ARG A 144 1.47 -7.20 -22.94
C ARG A 144 1.03 -6.90 -21.50
N HIS A 145 1.04 -5.63 -21.15
CA HIS A 145 0.52 -5.15 -19.86
C HIS A 145 -0.94 -5.56 -19.65
N VAL A 146 -1.28 -6.00 -18.45
CA VAL A 146 -2.65 -6.31 -18.03
C VAL A 146 -3.14 -5.18 -17.13
N GLU A 147 -4.22 -4.54 -17.54
CA GLU A 147 -4.83 -3.44 -16.80
C GLU A 147 -5.25 -3.88 -15.38
N MET A 148 -4.99 -3.03 -14.37
CA MET A 148 -5.29 -3.31 -12.97
C MET A 148 -6.74 -3.76 -12.74
N LEU A 149 -7.71 -3.08 -13.35
CA LEU A 149 -9.12 -3.44 -13.22
C LEU A 149 -9.44 -4.82 -13.83
N THR A 150 -8.65 -5.28 -14.81
CA THR A 150 -8.78 -6.64 -15.35
C THR A 150 -8.27 -7.68 -14.34
N VAL A 151 -7.16 -7.39 -13.67
CA VAL A 151 -6.63 -8.23 -12.59
C VAL A 151 -7.62 -8.28 -11.42
N GLY A 152 -8.10 -7.11 -10.96
CA GLY A 152 -9.08 -7.00 -9.90
C GLY A 152 -10.39 -7.74 -10.21
N ARG A 153 -10.90 -7.63 -11.44
CA ARG A 153 -12.09 -8.36 -11.89
C ARG A 153 -11.90 -9.86 -11.79
N TRP A 154 -10.79 -10.37 -12.31
CA TRP A 154 -10.48 -11.78 -12.20
C TRP A 154 -10.41 -12.23 -10.74
N TYR A 155 -9.71 -11.45 -9.89
CA TYR A 155 -9.56 -11.73 -8.47
C TYR A 155 -10.92 -11.85 -7.76
N LEU A 156 -11.77 -10.84 -7.89
CA LEU A 156 -13.10 -10.79 -7.27
C LEU A 156 -14.04 -11.91 -7.74
N GLN A 157 -13.87 -12.38 -8.99
CA GLN A 157 -14.66 -13.48 -9.54
C GLN A 157 -14.19 -14.85 -9.09
N ASN A 158 -12.91 -15.02 -8.76
CA ASN A 158 -12.32 -16.35 -8.56
C ASN A 158 -11.88 -16.61 -7.10
N ILE A 159 -11.50 -15.59 -6.34
CA ILE A 159 -11.03 -15.73 -4.96
C ILE A 159 -12.21 -15.54 -4.00
N ARG A 160 -12.33 -16.45 -3.03
CA ARG A 160 -13.46 -16.51 -2.05
C ARG A 160 -12.99 -16.42 -0.60
N ILE A 161 -11.77 -16.02 -0.36
CA ILE A 161 -11.27 -15.66 0.98
C ILE A 161 -11.14 -14.15 1.10
N PRO A 162 -11.23 -13.58 2.31
CA PRO A 162 -11.12 -12.16 2.53
C PRO A 162 -9.71 -11.63 2.23
N GLU A 163 -9.62 -10.35 1.93
CA GLU A 163 -8.35 -9.68 1.72
C GLU A 163 -8.26 -8.36 2.48
N ALA A 164 -7.03 -8.00 2.84
CA ALA A 164 -6.64 -6.68 3.30
C ALA A 164 -5.64 -6.05 2.32
N SER A 165 -5.53 -4.75 2.33
CA SER A 165 -4.52 -4.00 1.61
C SER A 165 -4.02 -2.83 2.47
N HIS A 166 -3.20 -1.94 1.91
CA HIS A 166 -2.67 -0.76 2.60
C HIS A 166 -3.08 0.56 1.96
N GLU A 167 -3.75 0.50 0.80
CA GLU A 167 -4.19 1.66 0.04
C GLU A 167 -5.69 1.56 -0.29
N ASP A 168 -6.36 2.71 -0.35
CA ASP A 168 -7.80 2.82 -0.60
C ASP A 168 -8.20 2.38 -2.00
N GLN A 169 -7.34 2.54 -3.00
CA GLN A 169 -7.62 2.15 -4.38
C GLN A 169 -8.10 0.70 -4.49
N PHE A 170 -7.53 -0.23 -3.71
CA PHE A 170 -7.93 -1.65 -3.75
C PHE A 170 -9.36 -1.84 -3.24
N VAL A 171 -9.79 -1.04 -2.26
CA VAL A 171 -11.16 -1.08 -1.75
C VAL A 171 -12.15 -0.49 -2.78
N TYR A 172 -11.77 0.58 -3.48
CA TYR A 172 -12.57 1.13 -4.60
C TYR A 172 -12.57 0.22 -5.83
N GLU A 173 -11.53 -0.57 -6.06
CA GLU A 173 -11.55 -1.64 -7.07
C GLU A 173 -12.57 -2.73 -6.74
N GLY A 174 -12.89 -2.92 -5.46
CA GLY A 174 -13.86 -3.89 -4.97
C GLY A 174 -13.32 -4.89 -3.94
N MET A 175 -12.08 -4.75 -3.49
CA MET A 175 -11.49 -5.58 -2.43
C MET A 175 -11.99 -5.18 -1.06
N LEU A 176 -11.84 -6.07 -0.05
CA LEU A 176 -12.61 -5.99 1.19
C LEU A 176 -12.26 -4.79 2.06
N LEU A 177 -10.99 -4.58 2.43
CA LEU A 177 -10.65 -3.57 3.43
C LEU A 177 -9.22 -3.04 3.37
N THR A 178 -9.05 -1.87 3.96
CA THR A 178 -7.74 -1.28 4.25
C THR A 178 -7.75 -0.41 5.51
N ALA A 179 -6.63 -0.34 6.21
CA ALA A 179 -6.22 0.81 7.00
C ALA A 179 -5.41 1.69 6.05
N ASN A 180 -6.03 2.75 5.53
CA ASN A 180 -5.49 3.47 4.39
C ASN A 180 -4.17 4.18 4.70
N ASP A 181 -3.20 3.99 3.85
CA ASP A 181 -1.97 4.78 3.80
C ASP A 181 -2.24 6.02 2.93
N SER A 182 -2.83 7.02 3.54
CA SER A 182 -3.43 8.17 2.85
C SER A 182 -2.42 8.98 2.04
N GLY A 183 -2.47 8.85 0.72
CA GLY A 183 -1.72 9.71 -0.21
C GLY A 183 -2.03 11.19 -0.03
N TYR A 184 -3.28 11.53 0.37
CA TYR A 184 -3.66 12.90 0.71
C TYR A 184 -2.86 13.44 1.92
N ASN A 185 -2.81 12.68 3.03
CA ASN A 185 -2.06 13.10 4.23
C ASN A 185 -0.58 13.23 3.93
N GLN A 186 -0.02 12.34 3.14
CA GLN A 186 1.39 12.39 2.73
C GLN A 186 1.69 13.62 1.88
N GLY A 187 0.90 13.86 0.84
CA GLY A 187 1.03 15.03 -0.02
C GLY A 187 0.85 16.35 0.74
N TYR A 188 -0.13 16.38 1.67
CA TYR A 188 -0.37 17.54 2.52
C TYR A 188 0.84 17.85 3.41
N VAL A 189 1.38 16.86 4.11
CA VAL A 189 2.57 17.03 4.97
C VAL A 189 3.78 17.44 4.14
N ALA A 190 3.97 16.84 2.95
CA ALA A 190 5.07 17.23 2.06
C ALA A 190 4.94 18.67 1.57
N PHE A 191 3.72 19.12 1.29
CA PHE A 191 3.46 20.50 0.92
C PHE A 191 3.76 21.47 2.08
N GLU A 192 3.33 21.18 3.31
CA GLU A 192 3.67 21.98 4.49
C GLU A 192 5.20 22.08 4.69
N MET A 193 5.92 20.97 4.50
CA MET A 193 7.38 20.98 4.57
C MET A 193 8.00 21.87 3.48
N ALA A 194 7.51 21.79 2.25
CA ALA A 194 7.95 22.63 1.14
C ALA A 194 7.67 24.11 1.41
N GLN A 195 6.51 24.45 1.99
CA GLN A 195 6.15 25.81 2.37
C GLN A 195 7.11 26.39 3.42
N LEU A 196 7.44 25.60 4.47
CA LEU A 196 8.43 26.00 5.47
C LEU A 196 9.81 26.29 4.86
N ILE A 197 10.23 25.48 3.88
CA ILE A 197 11.50 25.67 3.18
C ILE A 197 11.49 26.97 2.36
N LEU A 198 10.40 27.21 1.61
CA LEU A 198 10.30 28.35 0.70
C LEU A 198 10.07 29.67 1.44
N GLU A 199 9.13 29.70 2.39
CA GLU A 199 8.73 30.93 3.06
C GLU A 199 9.62 31.28 4.25
N LYS A 200 9.97 30.26 5.07
CA LYS A 200 10.76 30.47 6.29
C LYS A 200 12.23 30.12 6.12
N ARG A 201 12.65 29.74 4.91
CA ARG A 201 14.04 29.36 4.57
C ARG A 201 14.62 28.30 5.51
N VAL A 202 13.78 27.37 5.96
CA VAL A 202 14.24 26.24 6.77
C VAL A 202 15.11 25.34 5.90
N ASN A 203 16.25 24.90 6.46
CA ASN A 203 17.14 23.99 5.75
C ASN A 203 16.52 22.59 5.70
N PRO A 204 16.21 22.02 4.52
CA PRO A 204 15.61 20.68 4.40
C PRO A 204 16.45 19.61 5.08
N GLY A 205 17.78 19.65 5.01
CA GLY A 205 18.66 18.69 5.65
C GLY A 205 18.64 18.69 7.19
N ARG A 206 17.90 19.64 7.80
CA ARG A 206 17.64 19.70 9.25
C ARG A 206 16.19 19.45 9.63
N MET A 207 15.34 19.15 8.64
CA MET A 207 13.95 18.79 8.86
C MET A 207 13.84 17.27 8.88
N ALA A 208 13.45 16.68 9.99
CA ALA A 208 13.22 15.25 10.10
C ALA A 208 12.27 14.73 9.00
N VAL A 209 12.57 13.58 8.47
CA VAL A 209 11.62 12.83 7.62
C VAL A 209 10.38 12.51 8.47
N ARG A 210 9.20 12.77 7.92
CA ARG A 210 7.94 12.55 8.62
C ARG A 210 7.23 11.30 8.10
N THR A 211 6.45 10.68 8.97
CA THR A 211 5.44 9.70 8.60
C THR A 211 4.11 10.24 9.12
N PRO A 212 3.14 10.58 8.26
CA PRO A 212 1.84 11.09 8.70
C PRO A 212 1.01 9.98 9.34
N ASP A 213 -0.02 10.36 10.08
CA ASP A 213 -1.00 9.40 10.60
C ASP A 213 -1.71 8.66 9.45
N ARG A 214 -2.20 7.46 9.77
CA ARG A 214 -3.01 6.69 8.81
C ARG A 214 -4.23 7.49 8.36
N GLY A 215 -4.68 7.18 7.18
CA GLY A 215 -6.01 7.57 6.70
C GLY A 215 -7.13 6.72 7.35
N PRO A 216 -8.35 6.77 6.77
CA PRO A 216 -9.49 6.04 7.29
C PRO A 216 -9.34 4.51 7.20
N TYR A 217 -10.06 3.80 8.08
CA TYR A 217 -10.41 2.40 7.86
C TYR A 217 -11.56 2.32 6.86
N LEU A 218 -11.28 1.77 5.68
CA LEU A 218 -12.28 1.56 4.63
C LEU A 218 -12.66 0.08 4.54
N VAL A 219 -13.95 -0.18 4.34
CA VAL A 219 -14.47 -1.53 4.10
C VAL A 219 -15.44 -1.50 2.93
N ASN A 220 -15.28 -2.43 2.01
CA ASN A 220 -16.17 -2.61 0.87
C ASN A 220 -17.36 -3.50 1.24
N ARG A 221 -18.55 -2.92 1.26
CA ARG A 221 -19.79 -3.62 1.59
C ARG A 221 -20.13 -4.73 0.59
N LEU A 222 -19.95 -4.48 -0.70
CA LEU A 222 -20.28 -5.46 -1.75
C LEU A 222 -19.40 -6.71 -1.61
N ARG A 223 -18.13 -6.52 -1.28
CA ARG A 223 -17.21 -7.63 -1.06
C ARG A 223 -17.52 -8.38 0.24
N ALA A 224 -17.84 -7.64 1.31
CA ALA A 224 -18.25 -8.25 2.57
C ALA A 224 -19.50 -9.13 2.38
N GLU A 225 -20.54 -8.64 1.67
CA GLU A 225 -21.74 -9.40 1.31
C GLU A 225 -21.41 -10.63 0.47
N GLN A 226 -20.55 -10.50 -0.54
CA GLN A 226 -20.11 -11.61 -1.39
C GLN A 226 -19.41 -12.72 -0.58
N LEU A 227 -18.66 -12.35 0.45
CA LEU A 227 -17.93 -13.28 1.32
C LEU A 227 -18.75 -13.74 2.54
N GLY A 228 -19.99 -13.25 2.72
CA GLY A 228 -20.83 -13.55 3.88
C GLY A 228 -20.30 -12.99 5.20
N ILE A 229 -19.55 -11.88 5.14
CA ILE A 229 -18.97 -11.20 6.31
C ILE A 229 -19.94 -10.14 6.82
N SER A 230 -20.35 -10.25 8.08
CA SER A 230 -21.18 -9.23 8.75
C SER A 230 -20.32 -8.06 9.20
N LEU A 231 -20.73 -6.83 8.86
CA LEU A 231 -20.08 -5.60 9.31
C LEU A 231 -20.69 -5.05 10.61
N ALA A 232 -21.86 -5.55 11.03
CA ALA A 232 -22.68 -4.96 12.09
C ALA A 232 -21.92 -4.75 13.41
N GLU A 233 -21.18 -5.76 13.86
CA GLU A 233 -20.44 -5.70 15.14
C GLU A 233 -19.17 -4.85 15.08
N SER A 234 -18.70 -4.50 13.89
CA SER A 234 -17.45 -3.76 13.68
C SER A 234 -17.66 -2.34 13.12
N MET A 235 -18.89 -1.91 12.90
CA MET A 235 -19.21 -0.61 12.32
C MET A 235 -18.56 0.57 13.06
N PHE A 236 -18.45 0.48 14.38
CA PHE A 236 -17.84 1.53 15.21
C PHE A 236 -16.34 1.75 14.95
N MET A 237 -15.69 0.81 14.26
CA MET A 237 -14.27 0.88 13.92
C MET A 237 -14.03 1.28 12.45
N ILE A 238 -15.07 1.27 11.63
CA ILE A 238 -15.00 1.54 10.20
C ILE A 238 -15.27 3.02 10.01
N ASP A 239 -14.31 3.74 9.46
CA ASP A 239 -14.45 5.17 9.19
C ASP A 239 -15.29 5.40 7.92
N GLU A 240 -15.17 4.50 6.92
CA GLU A 240 -15.89 4.62 5.65
C GLU A 240 -16.32 3.26 5.11
N VAL A 241 -17.59 3.16 4.69
CA VAL A 241 -18.16 2.00 4.00
C VAL A 241 -18.30 2.31 2.52
N VAL A 242 -17.49 1.64 1.69
CA VAL A 242 -17.48 1.76 0.24
C VAL A 242 -18.51 0.80 -0.37
N SER A 243 -19.27 1.27 -1.36
CA SER A 243 -20.25 0.48 -2.11
C SER A 243 -19.98 0.52 -3.62
N GLU A 244 -18.73 0.69 -3.98
CA GLU A 244 -18.21 0.72 -5.34
C GLU A 244 -17.32 -0.52 -5.57
N ALA A 245 -17.25 -0.97 -6.82
CA ALA A 245 -16.37 -2.06 -7.24
C ALA A 245 -15.98 -1.80 -8.70
N ALA A 246 -15.03 -0.90 -8.91
CA ALA A 246 -14.63 -0.43 -10.24
C ALA A 246 -14.21 -1.59 -11.15
N ALA A 247 -13.56 -2.62 -10.61
CA ALA A 247 -13.19 -3.82 -11.34
C ALA A 247 -14.40 -4.61 -11.89
N LEU A 248 -15.57 -4.47 -11.26
CA LEU A 248 -16.84 -5.06 -11.72
C LEU A 248 -17.72 -4.08 -12.49
N GLY A 249 -17.26 -2.86 -12.73
CA GLY A 249 -18.05 -1.80 -13.36
C GLY A 249 -19.14 -1.22 -12.44
N ILE A 250 -19.03 -1.42 -11.13
CA ILE A 250 -19.95 -0.86 -10.12
C ILE A 250 -19.26 0.35 -9.49
N GLY A 251 -19.75 1.56 -9.74
CA GLY A 251 -19.13 2.77 -9.19
C GLY A 251 -19.90 4.01 -9.59
N ARG A 252 -19.54 5.15 -8.98
CA ARG A 252 -20.03 6.45 -9.45
C ARG A 252 -19.45 6.70 -10.84
N ASN A 253 -20.32 6.92 -11.83
CA ASN A 253 -19.93 7.62 -13.05
C ASN A 253 -19.41 9.01 -12.62
N ARG A 254 -18.09 9.16 -12.55
CA ARG A 254 -17.44 10.46 -12.40
C ARG A 254 -17.24 11.09 -13.75
#